data_065aa27b61dc31bceb3a2176781eed51
#
_entry.id   065aa27b61dc31bceb3a2176781eed51
#
_cell.length_a   1.000
_cell.length_b   1.000
_cell.length_c   1.000
_cell.angle_alpha   90.00
_cell.angle_beta   90.00
_cell.angle_gamma   90.00
#
_symmetry.space_group_name_H-M   'P 1'
#
loop_
_entity.id
_entity.type
_entity.pdbx_description
1 polymer ?
#
loop_
_entity_poly.entity_id
_entity_poly.type
_entity_poly.pdbx_seq_one_letter_code
_entity_poly.pdbx_strand_id
1 'polypeptide(L)'
;ARLGLGSAFSLRLNNAQKMGISGINVRVVAEDQHDHRHHSTIQRMIRDAGFSQSIERRALDIFQLIANAEGKIHGIAPEDVHFHEVGAIDSIVDIVAAAVCIDYLRPDIILCNPVEVGSGFVDCAHGRFPVPAPATQELLVDAPCTYGAVNGECTTPTGAAILAASVDEYAPRNAFKPSKIGYDIGV
;
A
#
# COMPACT_ATOMS: atom_id res chain seq x y z
N ALA A 1 -2.96 -9.65 -15.66
CA ALA A 1 -2.35 -10.16 -16.91
C ALA A 1 -0.96 -9.56 -17.19
N ARG A 2 -0.74 -8.22 -17.02
CA ARG A 2 0.53 -7.57 -17.39
C ARG A 2 1.71 -7.90 -16.47
N LEU A 3 1.48 -8.19 -15.18
CA LEU A 3 2.55 -8.48 -14.21
C LEU A 3 3.21 -9.87 -14.37
N GLY A 4 2.87 -10.61 -15.42
CA GLY A 4 3.42 -11.97 -15.60
C GLY A 4 2.92 -13.00 -14.60
N LEU A 5 1.96 -12.62 -13.73
CA LEU A 5 1.39 -13.50 -12.71
C LEU A 5 0.35 -14.49 -13.26
N GLY A 6 0.01 -14.38 -14.56
CA GLY A 6 -0.89 -15.31 -15.26
C GLY A 6 -2.23 -15.50 -14.55
N SER A 7 -2.55 -16.77 -14.26
CA SER A 7 -3.73 -17.17 -13.50
C SER A 7 -3.52 -17.22 -11.98
N ALA A 8 -2.34 -16.82 -11.48
CA ALA A 8 -2.01 -16.90 -10.06
C ALA A 8 -2.90 -16.00 -9.17
N PHE A 9 -3.60 -15.04 -9.77
CA PHE A 9 -4.59 -14.25 -9.05
C PHE A 9 -5.77 -13.84 -9.95
N SER A 10 -6.89 -13.50 -9.30
CA SER A 10 -8.03 -12.87 -9.92
C SER A 10 -8.53 -11.70 -9.06
N LEU A 11 -9.09 -10.69 -9.72
CA LEU A 11 -9.80 -9.60 -9.03
C LEU A 11 -11.29 -9.91 -9.02
N ARG A 12 -11.88 -9.91 -7.84
CA ARG A 12 -13.33 -10.01 -7.66
C ARG A 12 -13.86 -8.65 -7.24
N LEU A 13 -14.78 -8.12 -8.03
CA LEU A 13 -15.49 -6.88 -7.76
C LEU A 13 -16.94 -7.20 -7.48
N ASN A 14 -17.42 -6.83 -6.31
CA ASN A 14 -18.80 -7.06 -5.90
C ASN A 14 -19.37 -5.80 -5.26
N ASN A 15 -20.65 -5.53 -5.48
CA ASN A 15 -21.37 -4.59 -4.63
C ASN A 15 -21.51 -5.21 -3.24
N ALA A 16 -21.19 -4.47 -2.21
CA ALA A 16 -21.26 -4.91 -0.83
C ALA A 16 -21.87 -3.82 0.06
N GLN A 17 -22.29 -4.21 1.24
CA GLN A 17 -22.80 -3.29 2.25
C GLN A 17 -22.19 -3.65 3.61
N LYS A 18 -21.70 -2.63 4.33
CA LYS A 18 -21.16 -2.76 5.68
C LYS A 18 -21.72 -1.63 6.54
N MET A 19 -22.35 -1.97 7.67
CA MET A 19 -22.97 -0.99 8.58
C MET A 19 -23.98 -0.03 7.90
N GLY A 20 -24.73 -0.52 6.91
CA GLY A 20 -25.70 0.29 6.16
C GLY A 20 -25.13 1.11 5.00
N ILE A 21 -23.81 1.14 4.83
CA ILE A 21 -23.15 1.86 3.73
C ILE A 21 -22.89 0.88 2.59
N SER A 22 -23.35 1.23 1.39
CA SER A 22 -23.15 0.45 0.17
C SER A 22 -21.92 0.97 -0.58
N GLY A 23 -21.14 0.06 -1.14
CA GLY A 23 -19.95 0.38 -1.93
C GLY A 23 -19.47 -0.80 -2.75
N ILE A 24 -18.31 -0.67 -3.35
CA ILE A 24 -17.66 -1.74 -4.11
C ILE A 24 -16.66 -2.42 -3.20
N ASN A 25 -16.73 -3.75 -3.12
CA ASN A 25 -15.68 -4.55 -2.51
C ASN A 25 -14.78 -5.09 -3.62
N VAL A 26 -13.49 -4.79 -3.52
CA VAL A 26 -12.45 -5.31 -4.42
C VAL A 26 -11.62 -6.32 -3.64
N ARG A 27 -11.55 -7.54 -4.13
CA ARG A 27 -10.77 -8.60 -3.49
C ARG A 27 -9.77 -9.19 -4.47
N VAL A 28 -8.51 -9.23 -4.06
CA VAL A 28 -7.48 -10.03 -4.72
C VAL A 28 -7.63 -11.48 -4.23
N VAL A 29 -7.87 -12.40 -5.14
CA VAL A 29 -7.92 -13.84 -4.85
C VAL A 29 -6.69 -14.46 -5.49
N ALA A 30 -5.72 -14.84 -4.66
CA ALA A 30 -4.48 -15.51 -5.08
C ALA A 30 -4.47 -16.96 -4.60
N GLU A 31 -3.92 -17.86 -5.40
CA GLU A 31 -3.78 -19.28 -5.07
C GLU A 31 -2.62 -19.53 -4.10
N ASP A 32 -1.61 -18.66 -4.11
CA ASP A 32 -0.41 -18.79 -3.28
C ASP A 32 -0.13 -17.47 -2.55
N GLN A 33 -0.28 -17.48 -1.21
CA GLN A 33 -0.13 -16.28 -0.38
C GLN A 33 1.27 -16.18 0.28
N HIS A 34 2.15 -17.17 0.09
CA HIS A 34 3.39 -17.29 0.85
C HIS A 34 4.68 -17.18 0.03
N ASP A 35 4.61 -16.76 -1.22
CA ASP A 35 5.81 -16.54 -2.02
C ASP A 35 6.57 -15.31 -1.54
N HIS A 36 7.63 -15.53 -0.79
CA HIS A 36 8.60 -14.49 -0.45
C HIS A 36 9.37 -14.10 -1.71
N ARG A 37 9.16 -12.87 -2.18
CA ARG A 37 9.84 -12.37 -3.39
C ARG A 37 10.94 -11.38 -3.03
N HIS A 38 12.08 -11.55 -3.70
CA HIS A 38 13.12 -10.53 -3.66
C HIS A 38 12.65 -9.22 -4.27
N HIS A 39 13.09 -8.10 -3.71
CA HIS A 39 12.87 -6.77 -4.26
C HIS A 39 13.23 -6.71 -5.76
N SER A 40 14.38 -7.25 -6.16
CA SER A 40 14.82 -7.29 -7.57
C SER A 40 13.88 -8.07 -8.49
N THR A 41 13.23 -9.11 -7.98
CA THR A 41 12.23 -9.87 -8.77
C THR A 41 10.99 -9.03 -9.03
N ILE A 42 10.48 -8.33 -8.02
CA ILE A 42 9.31 -7.45 -8.16
C ILE A 42 9.62 -6.29 -9.11
N GLN A 43 10.80 -5.68 -8.99
CA GLN A 43 11.23 -4.62 -9.91
C GLN A 43 11.22 -5.10 -11.37
N ARG A 44 11.74 -6.31 -11.63
CA ARG A 44 11.73 -6.88 -12.99
C ARG A 44 10.29 -7.11 -13.47
N MET A 45 9.42 -7.69 -12.64
CA MET A 45 8.01 -7.91 -12.98
C MET A 45 7.30 -6.61 -13.38
N ILE A 46 7.55 -5.52 -12.66
CA ILE A 46 6.94 -4.22 -12.96
C ILE A 46 7.47 -3.65 -14.28
N ARG A 47 8.79 -3.72 -14.53
CA ARG A 47 9.41 -3.25 -15.78
C ARG A 47 8.94 -4.04 -16.99
N ASP A 48 8.83 -5.36 -16.85
CA ASP A 48 8.41 -6.25 -17.95
C ASP A 48 6.89 -6.18 -18.22
N ALA A 49 6.12 -5.55 -17.35
CA ALA A 49 4.66 -5.46 -17.46
C ALA A 49 4.18 -4.50 -18.57
N GLY A 50 5.06 -3.64 -19.11
CA GLY A 50 4.71 -2.69 -20.17
C GLY A 50 3.68 -1.65 -19.75
N PHE A 51 3.75 -1.18 -18.51
CA PHE A 51 2.98 -0.03 -18.04
C PHE A 51 3.47 1.29 -18.67
N SER A 52 2.68 2.37 -18.51
CA SER A 52 3.19 3.71 -18.79
C SER A 52 4.36 4.04 -17.86
N GLN A 53 5.26 4.91 -18.29
CA GLN A 53 6.41 5.34 -17.50
C GLN A 53 5.98 5.91 -16.13
N SER A 54 4.84 6.59 -16.07
CA SER A 54 4.28 7.15 -14.83
C SER A 54 3.90 6.05 -13.84
N ILE A 55 3.18 5.02 -14.29
CA ILE A 55 2.75 3.89 -13.47
C ILE A 55 3.97 3.08 -13.02
N GLU A 56 4.87 2.74 -13.96
CA GLU A 56 6.08 1.99 -13.66
C GLU A 56 6.92 2.68 -12.60
N ARG A 57 7.25 3.95 -12.81
CA ARG A 57 8.04 4.75 -11.88
C ARG A 57 7.40 4.77 -10.48
N ARG A 58 6.12 5.11 -10.38
CA ARG A 58 5.42 5.20 -9.10
C ARG A 58 5.41 3.86 -8.36
N ALA A 59 5.13 2.77 -9.05
CA ALA A 59 5.14 1.43 -8.44
C ALA A 59 6.54 1.05 -7.95
N LEU A 60 7.59 1.33 -8.74
CA LEU A 60 8.97 1.09 -8.34
C LEU A 60 9.40 1.96 -7.15
N ASP A 61 8.99 3.24 -7.12
CA ASP A 61 9.29 4.16 -6.02
C ASP A 61 8.66 3.66 -4.70
N ILE A 62 7.40 3.17 -4.74
CA ILE A 62 6.73 2.60 -3.56
C ILE A 62 7.50 1.38 -3.04
N PHE A 63 7.85 0.43 -3.91
CA PHE A 63 8.63 -0.75 -3.51
C PHE A 63 10.02 -0.41 -3.00
N GLN A 64 10.65 0.62 -3.56
CA GLN A 64 11.97 1.08 -3.09
C GLN A 64 11.88 1.66 -1.66
N LEU A 65 10.83 2.43 -1.35
CA LEU A 65 10.60 2.94 0.01
C LEU A 65 10.43 1.79 1.01
N ILE A 66 9.66 0.76 0.66
CA ILE A 66 9.50 -0.41 1.51
C ILE A 66 10.83 -1.14 1.69
N ALA A 67 11.59 -1.35 0.60
CA ALA A 67 12.90 -1.99 0.67
C ALA A 67 13.89 -1.21 1.54
N ASN A 68 13.86 0.12 1.49
CA ASN A 68 14.69 0.97 2.34
C ASN A 68 14.30 0.82 3.83
N ALA A 69 12.99 0.82 4.14
CA ALA A 69 12.49 0.65 5.49
C ALA A 69 12.85 -0.73 6.06
N GLU A 70 12.57 -1.79 5.32
CA GLU A 70 12.90 -3.16 5.71
C GLU A 70 14.42 -3.37 5.83
N GLY A 71 15.19 -2.86 4.86
CA GLY A 71 16.64 -2.93 4.89
C GLY A 71 17.23 -2.27 6.14
N LYS A 72 16.69 -1.10 6.53
CA LYS A 72 17.09 -0.41 7.77
C LYS A 72 16.75 -1.22 9.02
N ILE A 73 15.55 -1.80 9.09
CA ILE A 73 15.09 -2.59 10.24
C ILE A 73 15.93 -3.87 10.39
N HIS A 74 16.22 -4.54 9.28
CA HIS A 74 16.96 -5.80 9.27
C HIS A 74 18.49 -5.63 9.21
N GLY A 75 18.99 -4.41 9.01
CA GLY A 75 20.43 -4.15 8.91
C GLY A 75 21.07 -4.74 7.65
N ILE A 76 20.31 -4.81 6.55
CA ILE A 76 20.76 -5.31 5.24
C ILE A 76 20.58 -4.26 4.15
N ALA A 77 21.25 -4.45 3.01
CA ALA A 77 21.06 -3.55 1.88
C ALA A 77 19.66 -3.70 1.27
N PRO A 78 19.03 -2.62 0.79
CA PRO A 78 17.68 -2.69 0.19
C PRO A 78 17.56 -3.68 -0.98
N GLU A 79 18.65 -3.92 -1.70
CA GLU A 79 18.73 -4.87 -2.81
C GLU A 79 18.59 -6.32 -2.33
N ASP A 80 19.03 -6.60 -1.09
CA ASP A 80 19.03 -7.92 -0.49
C ASP A 80 17.76 -8.22 0.30
N VAL A 81 16.81 -7.26 0.34
CA VAL A 81 15.55 -7.44 1.06
C VAL A 81 14.70 -8.52 0.41
N HIS A 82 14.30 -9.47 1.25
CA HIS A 82 13.24 -10.42 0.96
C HIS A 82 11.96 -9.96 1.63
N PHE A 83 10.95 -9.63 0.86
CA PHE A 83 9.67 -9.24 1.42
C PHE A 83 8.91 -10.46 1.95
N HIS A 84 8.68 -10.49 3.25
CA HIS A 84 7.95 -11.58 3.91
C HIS A 84 6.43 -11.42 3.79
N GLU A 85 5.94 -10.19 3.79
CA GLU A 85 4.52 -9.84 3.69
C GLU A 85 4.22 -9.10 2.39
N VAL A 86 4.97 -8.04 2.10
CA VAL A 86 4.75 -7.20 0.92
C VAL A 86 5.16 -7.86 -0.40
N GLY A 87 5.88 -9.00 -0.33
CA GLY A 87 6.18 -9.87 -1.47
C GLY A 87 5.02 -10.74 -1.94
N ALA A 88 3.94 -10.81 -1.17
CA ALA A 88 2.73 -11.54 -1.52
C ALA A 88 1.99 -10.88 -2.70
N ILE A 89 1.26 -11.69 -3.45
CA ILE A 89 0.59 -11.24 -4.69
C ILE A 89 -0.42 -10.12 -4.42
N ASP A 90 -1.14 -10.17 -3.31
CA ASP A 90 -2.11 -9.15 -2.91
C ASP A 90 -1.46 -7.78 -2.74
N SER A 91 -0.36 -7.71 -1.98
CA SER A 91 0.39 -6.46 -1.78
C SER A 91 0.99 -5.90 -3.07
N ILE A 92 1.49 -6.78 -3.95
CA ILE A 92 1.99 -6.37 -5.27
C ILE A 92 0.86 -5.78 -6.11
N VAL A 93 -0.30 -6.42 -6.09
CA VAL A 93 -1.48 -5.95 -6.84
C VAL A 93 -1.97 -4.63 -6.27
N ASP A 94 -2.03 -4.47 -4.95
CA ASP A 94 -2.49 -3.25 -4.28
C ASP A 94 -1.59 -2.05 -4.63
N ILE A 95 -0.27 -2.22 -4.57
CA ILE A 95 0.69 -1.17 -4.92
C ILE A 95 0.57 -0.78 -6.39
N VAL A 96 0.54 -1.75 -7.28
CA VAL A 96 0.42 -1.49 -8.72
C VAL A 96 -0.94 -0.89 -9.06
N ALA A 97 -2.02 -1.36 -8.41
CA ALA A 97 -3.35 -0.80 -8.58
C ALA A 97 -3.42 0.66 -8.10
N ALA A 98 -2.80 0.98 -6.97
CA ALA A 98 -2.70 2.36 -6.49
C ALA A 98 -2.00 3.26 -7.53
N ALA A 99 -0.86 2.82 -8.07
CA ALA A 99 -0.15 3.54 -9.12
C ALA A 99 -1.00 3.76 -10.38
N VAL A 100 -1.75 2.73 -10.81
CA VAL A 100 -2.69 2.81 -11.96
C VAL A 100 -3.83 3.78 -11.66
N CYS A 101 -4.42 3.73 -10.47
CA CYS A 101 -5.53 4.62 -10.09
C CYS A 101 -5.09 6.08 -10.05
N ILE A 102 -3.92 6.37 -9.50
CA ILE A 102 -3.37 7.73 -9.45
C ILE A 102 -3.07 8.24 -10.87
N ASP A 103 -2.47 7.41 -11.74
CA ASP A 103 -2.23 7.77 -13.14
C ASP A 103 -3.53 8.00 -13.90
N TYR A 104 -4.59 7.23 -13.61
CA TYR A 104 -5.91 7.40 -14.22
C TYR A 104 -6.60 8.68 -13.74
N LEU A 105 -6.56 8.97 -12.44
CA LEU A 105 -7.20 10.15 -11.85
C LEU A 105 -6.48 11.45 -12.22
N ARG A 106 -5.18 11.40 -12.42
CA ARG A 106 -4.30 12.55 -12.77
C ARG A 106 -4.56 13.76 -11.87
N PRO A 107 -4.48 13.59 -10.54
CA PRO A 107 -4.65 14.73 -9.65
C PRO A 107 -3.51 15.73 -9.85
N ASP A 108 -3.83 17.03 -9.79
CA ASP A 108 -2.82 18.10 -9.79
C ASP A 108 -2.03 18.12 -8.48
N ILE A 109 -2.67 17.73 -7.39
CA ILE A 109 -2.07 17.64 -6.05
C ILE A 109 -2.78 16.57 -5.23
N ILE A 110 -2.02 15.80 -4.47
CA ILE A 110 -2.51 14.81 -3.51
C ILE A 110 -2.27 15.36 -2.09
N LEU A 111 -3.36 15.60 -1.39
CA LEU A 111 -3.34 16.11 -0.01
C LEU A 111 -3.71 15.01 0.96
N CYS A 112 -3.04 14.96 2.10
CA CYS A 112 -3.38 14.06 3.18
C CYS A 112 -3.49 14.84 4.50
N ASN A 113 -4.51 14.55 5.29
CA ASN A 113 -4.57 14.94 6.69
C ASN A 113 -3.60 14.08 7.52
N PRO A 114 -3.38 14.37 8.83
CA PRO A 114 -2.60 13.49 9.68
C PRO A 114 -3.07 12.04 9.59
N VAL A 115 -2.10 11.13 9.47
CA VAL A 115 -2.37 9.70 9.24
C VAL A 115 -2.68 9.03 10.57
N GLU A 116 -3.88 8.46 10.71
CA GLU A 116 -4.21 7.63 11.87
C GLU A 116 -3.52 6.28 11.74
N VAL A 117 -2.63 5.97 12.69
CA VAL A 117 -1.90 4.70 12.67
C VAL A 117 -2.62 3.60 13.45
N GLY A 118 -3.58 3.97 14.30
CA GLY A 118 -4.30 3.03 15.17
C GLY A 118 -3.65 2.87 16.54
N SER A 119 -3.93 1.75 17.22
CA SER A 119 -3.39 1.44 18.54
C SER A 119 -3.40 -0.07 18.85
N GLY A 120 -2.75 -0.47 19.94
CA GLY A 120 -2.70 -1.86 20.37
C GLY A 120 -1.53 -2.62 19.75
N PHE A 121 -1.77 -3.83 19.27
CA PHE A 121 -0.74 -4.73 18.73
C PHE A 121 -1.18 -5.33 17.41
N VAL A 122 -0.19 -5.63 16.58
CA VAL A 122 -0.33 -6.38 15.32
C VAL A 122 0.56 -7.61 15.37
N ASP A 123 0.05 -8.74 14.89
CA ASP A 123 0.82 -9.96 14.68
C ASP A 123 1.29 -10.00 13.23
N CYS A 124 2.59 -10.15 13.02
CA CYS A 124 3.23 -10.18 11.71
C CYS A 124 4.26 -11.31 11.61
N ALA A 125 4.88 -11.49 10.45
CA ALA A 125 5.87 -12.57 10.23
C ALA A 125 7.02 -12.58 11.24
N HIS A 126 7.36 -11.43 11.83
CA HIS A 126 8.45 -11.28 12.81
C HIS A 126 7.99 -11.33 14.26
N GLY A 127 6.70 -11.59 14.52
CA GLY A 127 6.12 -11.65 15.85
C GLY A 127 5.10 -10.55 16.12
N ARG A 128 4.84 -10.30 17.41
CA ARG A 128 3.84 -9.34 17.85
C ARG A 128 4.48 -8.00 18.18
N PHE A 129 4.06 -6.95 17.47
CA PHE A 129 4.56 -5.59 17.63
C PHE A 129 3.46 -4.62 18.06
N PRO A 130 3.82 -3.52 18.77
CA PRO A 130 2.89 -2.44 18.98
C PRO A 130 2.59 -1.73 17.64
N VAL A 131 1.37 -1.21 17.54
CA VAL A 131 0.96 -0.37 16.40
C VAL A 131 1.47 1.06 16.63
N PRO A 132 2.05 1.71 15.59
CA PRO A 132 2.32 1.18 14.25
C PRO A 132 3.51 0.21 14.22
N ALA A 133 3.48 -0.76 13.30
CA ALA A 133 4.59 -1.68 13.08
C ALA A 133 5.88 -0.94 12.66
N PRO A 134 7.08 -1.52 12.91
CA PRO A 134 8.35 -0.84 12.63
C PRO A 134 8.48 -0.31 11.20
N ALA A 135 8.07 -1.08 10.19
CA ALA A 135 8.12 -0.66 8.80
C ALA A 135 7.18 0.53 8.53
N THR A 136 5.99 0.53 9.12
CA THR A 136 5.06 1.66 9.03
C THR A 136 5.65 2.93 9.66
N GLN A 137 6.34 2.81 10.80
CA GLN A 137 7.01 3.95 11.44
C GLN A 137 8.11 4.53 10.56
N GLU A 138 8.96 3.69 9.97
CA GLU A 138 10.03 4.15 9.07
C GLU A 138 9.50 4.84 7.82
N LEU A 139 8.41 4.33 7.26
CA LEU A 139 7.76 4.87 6.06
C LEU A 139 7.04 6.20 6.32
N LEU A 140 6.60 6.46 7.55
CA LEU A 140 5.88 7.68 7.95
C LEU A 140 6.78 8.71 8.63
N VAL A 141 8.11 8.57 8.56
CA VAL A 141 9.02 9.62 9.04
C VAL A 141 8.67 10.94 8.36
N ASP A 142 8.61 12.03 9.15
CA ASP A 142 8.19 13.37 8.74
C ASP A 142 6.73 13.53 8.31
N ALA A 143 5.93 12.47 8.26
CA ALA A 143 4.48 12.57 8.06
C ALA A 143 3.78 12.84 9.41
N PRO A 144 2.84 13.80 9.47
CA PRO A 144 2.06 14.01 10.67
C PRO A 144 1.13 12.81 10.93
N CYS A 145 1.22 12.22 12.11
CA CYS A 145 0.43 11.05 12.50
C CYS A 145 -0.44 11.34 13.72
N THR A 146 -1.58 10.65 13.80
CA THR A 146 -2.42 10.53 14.99
C THR A 146 -2.43 9.08 15.48
N TYR A 147 -2.71 8.89 16.76
CA TYR A 147 -2.65 7.59 17.41
C TYR A 147 -3.83 7.43 18.38
N GLY A 148 -4.41 6.23 18.40
CA GLY A 148 -5.37 5.84 19.44
C GLY A 148 -6.84 6.11 19.12
N ALA A 149 -7.17 6.67 17.96
CA ALA A 149 -8.56 6.88 17.57
C ALA A 149 -9.28 5.55 17.28
N VAL A 150 -8.53 4.54 16.83
CA VAL A 150 -9.05 3.20 16.49
C VAL A 150 -8.20 2.13 17.15
N ASN A 151 -8.83 1.08 17.68
CA ASN A 151 -8.12 -0.10 18.18
C ASN A 151 -7.81 -1.06 17.01
N GLY A 152 -6.54 -1.36 16.83
CA GLY A 152 -5.99 -2.14 15.73
C GLY A 152 -5.12 -1.29 14.80
N GLU A 153 -4.50 -1.95 13.82
CA GLU A 153 -3.68 -1.30 12.81
C GLU A 153 -4.57 -0.60 11.77
N CYS A 154 -4.44 0.72 11.65
CA CYS A 154 -5.16 1.52 10.66
C CYS A 154 -4.33 1.79 9.40
N THR A 155 -3.02 1.83 9.55
CA THR A 155 -2.10 2.07 8.45
C THR A 155 -1.05 0.96 8.42
N THR A 156 -1.13 0.12 7.38
CA THR A 156 -0.19 -0.97 7.12
C THR A 156 1.08 -0.45 6.46
N PRO A 157 2.19 -1.22 6.42
CA PRO A 157 3.39 -0.85 5.66
C PRO A 157 3.11 -0.51 4.20
N THR A 158 2.24 -1.29 3.53
CA THR A 158 1.82 -1.03 2.14
C THR A 158 1.11 0.32 2.00
N GLY A 159 0.15 0.60 2.88
CA GLY A 159 -0.57 1.87 2.91
C GLY A 159 0.35 3.05 3.19
N ALA A 160 1.26 2.91 4.17
CA ALA A 160 2.24 3.93 4.50
C ALA A 160 3.17 4.26 3.32
N ALA A 161 3.64 3.23 2.60
CA ALA A 161 4.50 3.42 1.43
C ALA A 161 3.78 4.12 0.27
N ILE A 162 2.51 3.78 0.03
CA ILE A 162 1.68 4.46 -0.97
C ILE A 162 1.51 5.94 -0.62
N LEU A 163 1.25 6.26 0.65
CA LEU A 163 1.16 7.65 1.12
C LEU A 163 2.50 8.37 0.96
N ALA A 164 3.59 7.80 1.45
CA ALA A 164 4.92 8.38 1.39
C ALA A 164 5.39 8.68 -0.04
N ALA A 165 5.03 7.82 -1.01
CA ALA A 165 5.39 7.99 -2.42
C ALA A 165 4.45 8.92 -3.18
N SER A 166 3.27 9.24 -2.65
CA SER A 166 2.21 9.86 -3.45
C SER A 166 1.71 11.18 -2.92
N VAL A 167 1.81 11.44 -1.62
CA VAL A 167 1.31 12.67 -0.99
C VAL A 167 2.26 13.82 -1.27
N ASP A 168 1.72 14.88 -1.85
CA ASP A 168 2.48 16.10 -2.13
C ASP A 168 2.53 17.04 -0.92
N GLU A 169 1.45 17.06 -0.12
CA GLU A 169 1.34 17.98 1.02
C GLU A 169 0.51 17.36 2.14
N TYR A 170 1.08 17.33 3.34
CA TYR A 170 0.36 17.01 4.57
C TYR A 170 -0.18 18.30 5.19
N ALA A 171 -1.37 18.71 4.82
CA ALA A 171 -1.96 19.94 5.29
C ALA A 171 -3.45 19.78 5.57
N PRO A 172 -3.93 20.13 6.78
CA PRO A 172 -5.34 20.17 7.05
C PRO A 172 -5.98 21.27 6.21
N ARG A 173 -6.99 20.92 5.42
CA ARG A 173 -7.82 21.90 4.69
C ARG A 173 -9.10 22.14 5.48
N ASN A 174 -9.36 23.39 5.78
CA ASN A 174 -10.58 23.79 6.52
C ASN A 174 -11.83 23.77 5.63
N ALA A 175 -11.66 23.77 4.31
CA ALA A 175 -12.76 23.71 3.35
C ALA A 175 -12.35 22.97 2.07
N PHE A 176 -13.27 22.14 1.56
CA PHE A 176 -13.16 21.48 0.27
C PHE A 176 -14.55 21.31 -0.35
N LYS A 177 -14.61 21.16 -1.66
CA LYS A 177 -15.84 20.89 -2.40
C LYS A 177 -15.70 19.58 -3.16
N PRO A 178 -16.30 18.47 -2.69
CA PRO A 178 -16.26 17.22 -3.41
C PRO A 178 -17.08 17.33 -4.70
N SER A 179 -16.52 16.87 -5.81
CA SER A 179 -17.21 16.77 -7.09
C SER A 179 -17.68 15.36 -7.40
N LYS A 180 -16.94 14.36 -6.88
CA LYS A 180 -17.26 12.93 -6.99
C LYS A 180 -16.88 12.22 -5.71
N ILE A 181 -17.65 11.20 -5.36
CA ILE A 181 -17.40 10.35 -4.20
C ILE A 181 -17.55 8.91 -4.64
N GLY A 182 -16.63 8.05 -4.22
CA GLY A 182 -16.72 6.61 -4.34
C GLY A 182 -16.58 5.97 -2.96
N TYR A 183 -17.26 4.85 -2.75
CA TYR A 183 -17.16 4.08 -1.51
C TYR A 183 -16.55 2.70 -1.82
N ASP A 184 -15.47 2.38 -1.13
CA ASP A 184 -14.93 1.04 -1.04
C ASP A 184 -15.40 0.41 0.28
N ILE A 185 -15.71 -0.89 0.23
CA ILE A 185 -16.08 -1.68 1.39
C ILE A 185 -14.94 -2.67 1.66
N GLY A 186 -14.10 -2.31 2.61
CA GLY A 186 -13.04 -3.18 3.09
C GLY A 186 -13.55 -4.48 3.72
N VAL A 187 -12.66 -5.43 3.95
CA VAL A 187 -12.93 -6.73 4.59
C VAL A 187 -13.28 -6.62 6.06
#